data_a431e2c0707b11a5a60f1b0fbc090c14
#
_entry.id   a431e2c0707b11a5a60f1b0fbc090c14
#
_cell.length_a   1.000
_cell.length_b   1.000
_cell.length_c   1.000
_cell.angle_alpha   90.00
_cell.angle_beta   90.00
_cell.angle_gamma   90.00
#
_symmetry.space_group_name_H-M   'P 1'
#
loop_
_entity.id
_entity.type
_entity.pdbx_description
1 polymer ?
#
loop_
_entity_poly.entity_id
_entity_poly.type
_entity_poly.pdbx_seq_one_letter_code
_entity_poly.pdbx_strand_id
1 'polypeptide(L)'
;MALAEVFERVAGPDAPVGFEAFDGSSAGADDSPIKITVKSPTAVAYLAQAPGALGLARAYVSGHLDVVGDMYAALARMAHAQELQTSLAERLRLLRSLGGPKMLLPRVPPPPQEVRVNSRWLAGRRHSRQRDASAISHHYDVSNTFYEWVLGPSMAYTCACYPTENATL
;
A
#
# COMPACT_ATOMS: atom_id res chain seq x y z
N MET A 1 20.20 -8.31 -10.58
CA MET A 1 19.73 -6.90 -10.72
C MET A 1 19.61 -6.35 -9.31
N ALA A 2 20.24 -5.24 -9.03
CA ALA A 2 20.16 -4.58 -7.72
C ALA A 2 18.74 -4.01 -7.49
N LEU A 3 18.32 -3.92 -6.23
CA LEU A 3 16.99 -3.37 -5.90
C LEU A 3 16.87 -1.89 -6.31
N ALA A 4 17.96 -1.14 -6.26
CA ALA A 4 18.03 0.23 -6.76
C ALA A 4 17.66 0.35 -8.25
N GLU A 5 18.14 -0.56 -9.09
CA GLU A 5 17.78 -0.56 -10.53
C GLU A 5 16.28 -0.85 -10.74
N VAL A 6 15.67 -1.66 -9.86
CA VAL A 6 14.22 -1.90 -9.88
C VAL A 6 13.47 -0.65 -9.48
N PHE A 7 13.95 0.02 -8.43
CA PHE A 7 13.36 1.27 -7.97
C PHE A 7 13.39 2.35 -9.05
N GLU A 8 14.54 2.59 -9.69
CA GLU A 8 14.68 3.56 -10.78
C GLU A 8 13.76 3.27 -11.97
N ARG A 9 13.55 1.99 -12.30
CA ARG A 9 12.61 1.60 -13.36
C ARG A 9 11.15 1.87 -13.02
N VAL A 10 10.80 1.80 -11.73
CA VAL A 10 9.42 2.00 -11.25
C VAL A 10 9.16 3.47 -10.93
N ALA A 11 10.10 4.14 -10.29
CA ALA A 11 9.95 5.52 -9.81
C ALA A 11 10.53 6.56 -10.79
N GLY A 12 11.30 6.12 -11.77
CA GLY A 12 12.06 6.98 -12.69
C GLY A 12 13.46 7.30 -12.16
N PRO A 13 14.40 7.66 -13.08
CA PRO A 13 15.79 7.97 -12.72
C PRO A 13 15.90 9.22 -11.82
N ASP A 14 14.96 10.15 -11.95
CA ASP A 14 14.90 11.39 -11.19
C ASP A 14 13.90 11.31 -10.03
N ALA A 15 13.77 10.11 -9.41
CA ALA A 15 12.85 9.92 -8.31
C ALA A 15 13.07 10.96 -7.20
N PRO A 16 12.03 11.69 -6.75
CA PRO A 16 12.16 12.80 -5.82
C PRO A 16 12.35 12.35 -4.36
N VAL A 17 12.72 11.10 -4.16
CA VAL A 17 12.98 10.47 -2.87
C VAL A 17 14.24 9.63 -2.94
N GLY A 18 14.99 9.55 -1.84
CA GLY A 18 16.11 8.62 -1.72
C GLY A 18 15.61 7.19 -1.54
N PHE A 19 16.42 6.23 -1.96
CA PHE A 19 16.14 4.80 -1.82
C PHE A 19 17.39 4.06 -1.33
N GLU A 20 17.20 3.19 -0.34
CA GLU A 20 18.22 2.27 0.14
C GLU A 20 17.64 0.87 0.31
N ALA A 21 18.43 -0.15 0.05
CA ALA A 21 17.99 -1.52 0.19
C ALA A 21 19.01 -2.41 0.94
N PHE A 22 18.50 -3.51 1.50
CA PHE A 22 19.30 -4.49 2.28
C PHE A 22 20.42 -5.15 1.46
N ASP A 23 20.36 -5.10 0.13
CA ASP A 23 21.42 -5.58 -0.75
C ASP A 23 22.59 -4.60 -0.92
N GLY A 24 22.54 -3.47 -0.19
CA GLY A 24 23.53 -2.41 -0.23
C GLY A 24 23.39 -1.45 -1.41
N SER A 25 22.36 -1.62 -2.21
CA SER A 25 22.09 -0.71 -3.34
C SER A 25 21.31 0.53 -2.91
N SER A 26 21.60 1.66 -3.55
CA SER A 26 20.93 2.96 -3.35
C SER A 26 20.62 3.63 -4.67
N ALA A 27 19.56 4.45 -4.69
CA ALA A 27 19.13 5.21 -5.85
C ALA A 27 18.34 6.46 -5.43
N GLY A 28 17.99 7.30 -6.41
CA GLY A 28 17.26 8.55 -6.19
C GLY A 28 18.16 9.67 -5.64
N ALA A 29 17.55 10.71 -5.08
CA ALA A 29 18.27 11.87 -4.59
C ALA A 29 18.95 11.60 -3.23
N ASP A 30 20.28 11.63 -3.19
CA ASP A 30 21.08 11.34 -2.00
C ASP A 30 20.81 12.33 -0.84
N ASP A 31 20.49 13.57 -1.16
CA ASP A 31 20.20 14.66 -0.22
C ASP A 31 18.69 14.82 0.08
N SER A 32 17.88 13.91 -0.41
CA SER A 32 16.43 13.95 -0.17
C SER A 32 16.13 13.82 1.33
N PRO A 33 15.29 14.73 1.89
CA PRO A 33 14.83 14.61 3.27
C PRO A 33 13.87 13.40 3.47
N ILE A 34 13.48 12.78 2.38
CA ILE A 34 12.62 11.61 2.37
C ILE A 34 13.39 10.43 1.77
N LYS A 35 13.47 9.34 2.53
CA LYS A 35 14.16 8.14 2.10
C LYS A 35 13.28 6.91 2.32
N ILE A 36 13.20 6.05 1.31
CA ILE A 36 12.55 4.74 1.39
C ILE A 36 13.63 3.69 1.65
N THR A 37 13.50 2.94 2.72
CA THR A 37 14.47 1.90 3.10
C THR A 37 13.82 0.52 3.06
N VAL A 38 14.31 -0.36 2.19
CA VAL A 38 13.91 -1.77 2.12
C VAL A 38 14.85 -2.59 3.01
N LYS A 39 14.36 -2.99 4.18
CA LYS A 39 15.21 -3.59 5.24
C LYS A 39 15.47 -5.08 5.05
N SER A 40 14.65 -5.79 4.28
CA SER A 40 14.78 -7.24 4.15
C SER A 40 14.15 -7.81 2.88
N PRO A 41 14.52 -9.04 2.49
CA PRO A 41 13.90 -9.76 1.37
C PRO A 41 12.38 -9.95 1.52
N THR A 42 11.87 -9.96 2.75
CA THR A 42 10.43 -10.11 3.03
C THR A 42 9.62 -8.96 2.46
N ALA A 43 10.15 -7.73 2.46
CA ALA A 43 9.50 -6.60 1.81
C ALA A 43 9.28 -6.86 0.32
N VAL A 44 10.32 -7.36 -0.35
CA VAL A 44 10.24 -7.70 -1.79
C VAL A 44 9.23 -8.83 -2.03
N ALA A 45 9.17 -9.82 -1.14
CA ALA A 45 8.20 -10.90 -1.23
C ALA A 45 6.75 -10.39 -1.07
N TYR A 46 6.49 -9.46 -0.15
CA TYR A 46 5.17 -8.81 -0.03
C TYR A 46 4.77 -8.08 -1.31
N LEU A 47 5.71 -7.31 -1.89
CA LEU A 47 5.46 -6.59 -3.15
C LEU A 47 5.22 -7.53 -4.32
N ALA A 48 5.95 -8.65 -4.38
CA ALA A 48 5.77 -9.66 -5.43
C ALA A 48 4.43 -10.41 -5.32
N GLN A 49 4.03 -10.75 -4.09
CA GLN A 49 2.81 -11.54 -3.81
C GLN A 49 1.53 -10.70 -3.80
N ALA A 50 1.62 -9.39 -3.51
CA ALA A 50 0.54 -8.44 -3.52
C ALA A 50 1.00 -7.11 -4.15
N PRO A 51 1.13 -7.04 -5.49
CA PRO A 51 1.61 -5.84 -6.17
C PRO A 51 0.72 -4.61 -5.88
N GLY A 52 1.38 -3.46 -5.70
CA GLY A 52 0.72 -2.19 -5.44
C GLY A 52 0.59 -1.84 -3.95
N ALA A 53 -0.43 -1.06 -3.60
CA ALA A 53 -0.59 -0.47 -2.26
C ALA A 53 -0.64 -1.51 -1.14
N LEU A 54 -1.27 -2.66 -1.36
CA LEU A 54 -1.37 -3.71 -0.34
C LEU A 54 -0.02 -4.29 0.05
N GLY A 55 0.84 -4.60 -0.92
CA GLY A 55 2.18 -5.12 -0.64
C GLY A 55 3.08 -4.10 0.03
N LEU A 56 2.99 -2.83 -0.37
CA LEU A 56 3.68 -1.72 0.28
C LEU A 56 3.23 -1.56 1.74
N ALA A 57 1.91 -1.55 1.98
CA ALA A 57 1.36 -1.46 3.33
C ALA A 57 1.80 -2.63 4.21
N ARG A 58 1.76 -3.87 3.69
CA ARG A 58 2.24 -5.05 4.42
C ARG A 58 3.72 -4.95 4.77
N ALA A 59 4.56 -4.57 3.82
CA ALA A 59 6.00 -4.41 4.04
C ALA A 59 6.29 -3.32 5.08
N TYR A 60 5.57 -2.20 5.03
CA TYR A 60 5.73 -1.10 5.97
C TYR A 60 5.24 -1.48 7.38
N VAL A 61 4.00 -1.94 7.52
CA VAL A 61 3.40 -2.28 8.83
C VAL A 61 4.16 -3.40 9.54
N SER A 62 4.74 -4.34 8.77
CA SER A 62 5.58 -5.40 9.33
C SER A 62 7.02 -4.98 9.63
N GLY A 63 7.40 -3.72 9.33
CA GLY A 63 8.73 -3.18 9.60
C GLY A 63 9.83 -3.63 8.63
N HIS A 64 9.46 -4.29 7.51
CA HIS A 64 10.40 -4.72 6.47
C HIS A 64 10.70 -3.63 5.43
N LEU A 65 9.87 -2.60 5.37
CA LEU A 65 10.06 -1.37 4.63
C LEU A 65 9.86 -0.20 5.59
N ASP A 66 10.62 0.87 5.42
CA ASP A 66 10.50 2.07 6.24
C ASP A 66 10.54 3.33 5.37
N VAL A 67 10.01 4.42 5.89
CA VAL A 67 10.07 5.74 5.29
C VAL A 67 10.64 6.70 6.32
N VAL A 68 11.82 7.22 6.03
CA VAL A 68 12.45 8.27 6.83
C VAL A 68 12.00 9.62 6.29
N GLY A 69 11.60 10.52 7.19
CA GLY A 69 11.08 11.84 6.83
C GLY A 69 9.54 11.91 6.89
N ASP A 70 8.98 12.90 6.20
CA ASP A 70 7.53 13.12 6.18
C ASP A 70 6.80 12.10 5.31
N MET A 71 5.97 11.27 5.93
CA MET A 71 5.21 10.21 5.27
C MET A 71 4.21 10.76 4.24
N TYR A 72 3.54 11.86 4.55
CA TYR A 72 2.58 12.45 3.63
C TYR A 72 3.28 12.95 2.36
N ALA A 73 4.40 13.65 2.53
CA ALA A 73 5.21 14.10 1.41
C ALA A 73 5.80 12.93 0.61
N ALA A 74 6.17 11.82 1.26
CA ALA A 74 6.61 10.59 0.59
C ALA A 74 5.49 10.01 -0.30
N LEU A 75 4.30 9.86 0.25
CA LEU A 75 3.13 9.35 -0.48
C LEU A 75 2.73 10.27 -1.64
N ALA A 76 2.71 11.58 -1.42
CA ALA A 76 2.38 12.56 -2.46
C ALA A 76 3.38 12.51 -3.63
N ARG A 77 4.69 12.42 -3.34
CA ARG A 77 5.73 12.30 -4.36
C ARG A 77 5.66 10.99 -5.12
N MET A 78 5.41 9.88 -4.41
CA MET A 78 5.28 8.56 -5.02
C MET A 78 3.97 8.37 -5.81
N ALA A 79 2.89 9.08 -5.46
CA ALA A 79 1.64 9.03 -6.20
C ALA A 79 1.83 9.51 -7.66
N HIS A 80 2.63 10.54 -7.88
CA HIS A 80 2.96 11.02 -9.22
C HIS A 80 3.83 10.02 -10.02
N ALA A 81 4.68 9.26 -9.32
CA ALA A 81 5.49 8.22 -9.95
C ALA A 81 4.67 6.97 -10.35
N GLN A 82 3.58 6.68 -9.64
CA GLN A 82 2.70 5.54 -9.95
C GLN A 82 1.87 5.69 -11.23
N GLU A 83 1.76 6.88 -11.79
CA GLU A 83 1.14 7.09 -13.11
C GLU A 83 1.95 6.46 -14.26
N LEU A 84 3.21 6.09 -14.01
CA LEU A 84 3.98 5.25 -14.92
C LEU A 84 3.44 3.82 -14.87
N GLN A 85 2.44 3.56 -15.72
CA GLN A 85 1.82 2.25 -15.88
C GLN A 85 2.86 1.23 -16.38
N THR A 86 3.47 0.51 -15.45
CA THR A 86 4.30 -0.64 -15.84
C THR A 86 3.42 -1.70 -16.48
N SER A 87 3.73 -2.03 -17.73
CA SER A 87 3.01 -3.06 -18.48
C SER A 87 3.13 -4.43 -17.78
N LEU A 88 2.18 -5.33 -18.02
CA LEU A 88 2.25 -6.71 -17.48
C LEU A 88 3.56 -7.40 -17.87
N ALA A 89 4.08 -7.13 -19.07
CA ALA A 89 5.36 -7.67 -19.53
C ALA A 89 6.54 -7.16 -18.70
N GLU A 90 6.54 -5.90 -18.32
CA GLU A 90 7.57 -5.32 -17.43
C GLU A 90 7.49 -5.86 -16.03
N ARG A 91 6.29 -6.02 -15.46
CA ARG A 91 6.10 -6.68 -14.14
C ARG A 91 6.65 -8.10 -14.13
N LEU A 92 6.41 -8.86 -15.20
CA LEU A 92 6.95 -10.21 -15.34
C LEU A 92 8.48 -10.21 -15.51
N ARG A 93 9.05 -9.23 -16.21
CA ARG A 93 10.52 -9.07 -16.32
C ARG A 93 11.12 -8.72 -14.96
N LEU A 94 10.53 -7.79 -14.22
CA LEU A 94 10.96 -7.43 -12.86
C LEU A 94 10.90 -8.62 -11.91
N LEU A 95 9.80 -9.39 -11.91
CA LEU A 95 9.67 -10.62 -11.12
C LEU A 95 10.78 -11.64 -11.47
N ARG A 96 11.05 -11.83 -12.76
CA ARG A 96 12.11 -12.75 -13.20
C ARG A 96 13.50 -12.29 -12.76
N SER A 97 13.78 -11.00 -12.81
CA SER A 97 15.07 -10.43 -12.42
C SER A 97 15.31 -10.45 -10.91
N LEU A 98 14.25 -10.41 -10.09
CA LEU A 98 14.30 -10.46 -8.64
C LEU A 98 14.38 -11.90 -8.06
N GLY A 99 14.38 -12.91 -8.89
CA GLY A 99 14.47 -14.33 -8.46
C GLY A 99 13.35 -15.22 -9.01
N GLY A 100 12.49 -14.67 -9.87
CA GLY A 100 11.46 -15.41 -10.58
C GLY A 100 10.39 -16.02 -9.67
N PRO A 101 9.84 -17.19 -10.03
CA PRO A 101 8.75 -17.83 -9.26
C PRO A 101 9.12 -18.16 -7.81
N LYS A 102 10.40 -18.24 -7.49
CA LYS A 102 10.86 -18.48 -6.11
C LYS A 102 10.49 -17.35 -5.15
N MET A 103 10.31 -16.14 -5.65
CA MET A 103 9.83 -15.01 -4.84
C MET A 103 8.34 -15.11 -4.47
N LEU A 104 7.59 -15.94 -5.17
CA LEU A 104 6.18 -16.21 -4.89
C LEU A 104 6.00 -17.36 -3.87
N LEU A 105 7.08 -18.10 -3.59
CA LEU A 105 7.08 -19.23 -2.66
C LEU A 105 8.34 -19.18 -1.74
N PRO A 106 8.23 -19.45 -0.43
CA PRO A 106 6.97 -19.71 0.30
C PRO A 106 6.11 -18.46 0.42
N ARG A 107 4.79 -18.66 0.56
CA ARG A 107 3.85 -17.56 0.74
C ARG A 107 4.12 -16.86 2.06
N VAL A 108 4.47 -15.58 2.01
CA VAL A 108 4.64 -14.77 3.23
C VAL A 108 3.26 -14.55 3.84
N PRO A 109 3.05 -14.92 5.11
CA PRO A 109 1.76 -14.68 5.77
C PRO A 109 1.51 -13.16 5.87
N PRO A 110 0.24 -12.73 5.82
CA PRO A 110 -0.08 -11.32 6.07
C PRO A 110 0.37 -10.94 7.48
N PRO A 111 0.74 -9.66 7.71
CA PRO A 111 1.18 -9.20 9.01
C PRO A 111 0.06 -9.35 10.06
N PRO A 112 0.41 -9.50 11.35
CA PRO A 112 -0.57 -9.69 12.43
C PRO A 112 -1.60 -8.57 12.55
N GLN A 113 -1.24 -7.37 12.09
CA GLN A 113 -2.11 -6.19 12.06
C GLN A 113 -3.20 -6.27 10.98
N GLU A 114 -3.00 -7.14 9.97
CA GLU A 114 -4.02 -7.34 8.94
C GLU A 114 -5.13 -8.25 9.46
N VAL A 115 -6.33 -7.73 9.51
CA VAL A 115 -7.50 -8.52 9.89
C VAL A 115 -7.76 -9.58 8.82
N ARG A 116 -7.68 -10.84 9.20
CA ARG A 116 -7.99 -11.95 8.29
C ARG A 116 -9.48 -11.97 8.05
N VAL A 117 -9.90 -11.57 6.85
CA VAL A 117 -11.27 -11.77 6.41
C VAL A 117 -11.50 -13.27 6.31
N ASN A 118 -12.28 -13.81 7.25
CA ASN A 118 -12.68 -15.21 7.15
C ASN A 118 -13.54 -15.36 5.91
N SER A 119 -13.11 -16.20 4.96
CA SER A 119 -13.84 -16.46 3.71
C SER A 119 -15.29 -16.88 3.93
N ARG A 120 -15.62 -17.40 5.13
CA ARG A 120 -17.00 -17.71 5.53
C ARG A 120 -17.88 -16.47 5.68
N TRP A 121 -17.31 -15.31 6.04
CA TRP A 121 -18.06 -14.04 6.14
C TRP A 121 -18.44 -13.49 4.76
N LEU A 122 -17.65 -13.80 3.75
CA LEU A 122 -17.95 -13.46 2.36
C LEU A 122 -18.68 -14.61 1.61
N ALA A 123 -19.02 -15.69 2.30
CA ALA A 123 -19.80 -16.78 1.73
C ALA A 123 -21.26 -16.34 1.55
N GLY A 124 -21.85 -16.68 0.41
CA GLY A 124 -23.22 -16.32 0.06
C GLY A 124 -23.32 -15.63 -1.30
N ARG A 125 -24.57 -15.42 -1.75
CA ARG A 125 -24.83 -14.70 -3.00
C ARG A 125 -24.35 -13.24 -2.88
N ARG A 126 -23.71 -12.72 -3.94
CA ARG A 126 -23.44 -11.28 -4.06
C ARG A 126 -24.71 -10.49 -3.78
N HIS A 127 -24.61 -9.42 -2.99
CA HIS A 127 -25.73 -8.56 -2.59
C HIS A 127 -26.82 -9.28 -1.75
N SER A 128 -26.44 -10.32 -1.00
CA SER A 128 -27.34 -10.84 0.04
C SER A 128 -27.22 -9.96 1.30
N ARG A 129 -28.36 -9.74 1.99
CA ARG A 129 -28.40 -8.90 3.22
C ARG A 129 -27.35 -9.32 4.26
N GLN A 130 -27.14 -10.62 4.43
CA GLN A 130 -26.19 -11.15 5.40
C GLN A 130 -24.74 -10.87 5.00
N ARG A 131 -24.41 -11.04 3.72
CA ARG A 131 -23.08 -10.75 3.21
C ARG A 131 -22.79 -9.26 3.25
N ASP A 132 -23.73 -8.43 2.84
CA ASP A 132 -23.59 -6.98 2.83
C ASP A 132 -23.47 -6.42 4.26
N ALA A 133 -24.28 -6.93 5.21
CA ALA A 133 -24.17 -6.61 6.61
C ALA A 133 -22.78 -6.99 7.18
N SER A 134 -22.28 -8.19 6.86
CA SER A 134 -20.94 -8.61 7.30
C SER A 134 -19.82 -7.77 6.68
N ALA A 135 -19.96 -7.36 5.44
CA ALA A 135 -18.99 -6.50 4.76
C ALA A 135 -18.99 -5.09 5.36
N ILE A 136 -20.16 -4.53 5.64
CA ILE A 136 -20.32 -3.22 6.28
C ILE A 136 -19.73 -3.25 7.71
N SER A 137 -20.12 -4.24 8.51
CA SER A 137 -19.59 -4.43 9.86
C SER A 137 -18.06 -4.52 9.85
N HIS A 138 -17.49 -5.36 8.99
CA HIS A 138 -16.04 -5.48 8.86
C HIS A 138 -15.36 -4.15 8.49
N HIS A 139 -16.01 -3.31 7.72
CA HIS A 139 -15.43 -2.04 7.24
C HIS A 139 -15.59 -0.90 8.25
N TYR A 140 -16.68 -0.89 9.02
CA TYR A 140 -17.01 0.20 9.92
C TYR A 140 -16.90 -0.12 11.41
N ASP A 141 -16.82 -1.40 11.81
CA ASP A 141 -16.68 -1.79 13.22
C ASP A 141 -15.22 -1.59 13.70
N VAL A 142 -14.79 -0.36 13.68
CA VAL A 142 -13.55 0.11 14.28
C VAL A 142 -13.86 0.92 15.55
N SER A 143 -12.87 1.15 16.41
CA SER A 143 -13.11 1.87 17.67
C SER A 143 -13.52 3.33 17.45
N ASN A 144 -14.30 3.88 18.39
CA ASN A 144 -14.61 5.30 18.39
C ASN A 144 -13.33 6.15 18.41
N THR A 145 -12.31 5.72 19.14
CA THR A 145 -11.00 6.37 19.17
C THR A 145 -10.37 6.47 17.78
N PHE A 146 -10.51 5.44 16.94
CA PHE A 146 -10.05 5.51 15.55
C PHE A 146 -10.79 6.59 14.77
N TYR A 147 -12.13 6.66 14.92
CA TYR A 147 -12.92 7.70 14.27
C TYR A 147 -12.58 9.10 14.77
N GLU A 148 -12.32 9.27 16.07
CA GLU A 148 -11.86 10.54 16.61
C GLU A 148 -10.54 11.00 15.98
N TRP A 149 -9.60 10.09 15.77
CA TRP A 149 -8.33 10.41 15.11
C TRP A 149 -8.51 10.78 13.63
N VAL A 150 -9.37 10.06 12.91
CA VAL A 150 -9.56 10.26 11.47
C VAL A 150 -10.45 11.48 11.18
N LEU A 151 -11.52 11.67 11.96
CA LEU A 151 -12.54 12.69 11.71
C LEU A 151 -12.33 13.97 12.55
N GLY A 152 -11.45 13.91 13.53
CA GLY A 152 -11.20 15.00 14.46
C GLY A 152 -12.41 15.32 15.35
N PRO A 153 -12.41 16.49 16.05
CA PRO A 153 -13.45 16.82 17.04
C PRO A 153 -14.86 16.90 16.48
N SER A 154 -15.01 17.17 15.19
CA SER A 154 -16.33 17.28 14.54
C SER A 154 -17.02 15.95 14.34
N MET A 155 -16.26 14.84 14.31
CA MET A 155 -16.77 13.50 13.97
C MET A 155 -17.58 13.44 12.67
N ALA A 156 -17.40 14.43 11.78
CA ALA A 156 -18.14 14.51 10.51
C ALA A 156 -17.49 13.61 9.47
N TYR A 157 -18.14 12.49 9.15
CA TYR A 157 -17.68 11.54 8.11
C TYR A 157 -18.10 12.00 6.71
N THR A 158 -19.31 12.48 6.57
CA THR A 158 -19.84 12.99 5.31
C THR A 158 -20.69 14.24 5.57
N CYS A 159 -20.76 15.12 4.58
CA CYS A 159 -21.70 16.24 4.57
C CYS A 159 -22.67 16.07 3.39
N ALA A 160 -23.93 16.42 3.62
CA ALA A 160 -24.88 16.51 2.54
C ALA A 160 -24.57 17.74 1.66
N CYS A 161 -24.54 17.53 0.35
CA CYS A 161 -24.35 18.61 -0.62
C CYS A 161 -25.70 18.85 -1.31
N TYR A 162 -26.32 19.96 -1.00
CA TYR A 162 -27.60 20.34 -1.59
C TYR A 162 -27.37 21.22 -2.83
N PRO A 163 -27.97 20.90 -3.97
CA PRO A 163 -27.79 21.68 -5.20
C PRO A 163 -28.42 23.07 -5.15
N THR A 164 -29.36 23.27 -4.25
CA THR A 164 -30.03 24.56 -3.99
C THR A 164 -30.37 24.71 -2.51
N GLU A 165 -30.56 25.96 -2.01
CA GLU A 165 -30.89 26.22 -0.61
C GLU A 165 -32.23 25.58 -0.17
N ASN A 166 -33.15 25.33 -1.10
CA ASN A 166 -34.47 24.76 -0.83
C ASN A 166 -34.56 23.26 -1.17
N ALA A 167 -33.43 22.59 -1.45
CA ALA A 167 -33.44 21.16 -1.69
C ALA A 167 -33.77 20.40 -0.40
N THR A 168 -34.70 19.46 -0.49
CA THR A 168 -35.06 18.54 0.60
C THR A 168 -34.37 17.21 0.41
N LEU A 169 -34.24 16.47 1.51
CA LEU A 169 -33.79 15.07 1.48
C LEU A 169 -34.77 14.16 0.74
#